data_6e15876375cc02ef6bf03d5056a1b1d9
#
_entry.id   6e15876375cc02ef6bf03d5056a1b1d9
#
_cell.length_a   1.000
_cell.length_b   1.000
_cell.length_c   1.000
_cell.angle_alpha   90.00
_cell.angle_beta   90.00
_cell.angle_gamma   90.00
#
_symmetry.space_group_name_H-M   'P 1'
#
loop_
_entity.id
_entity.type
_entity.pdbx_description
1 polymer ?
#
loop_
_entity_poly.entity_id
_entity_poly.type
_entity_poly.pdbx_seq_one_letter_code
_entity_poly.pdbx_strand_id
1 'polypeptide(L)'
;MIDVALIKQQAIEGYPLECAWLVYGGQCSQVKNIANDPSREFKVSRADMAAATLGGLEAIIHSHPDYPDCPSASDMRGQELSGVPWGIVATDGVDATEICWFGDQVEKQPLIGRGFRHGVTDCYALIRDYYKSGLGIDLINFH
;
A
#
# COMPACT_ATOMS: atom_id res chain seq x y z
N MET A 1 13.36 10.36 -1.58
CA MET A 1 13.49 9.48 -0.40
C MET A 1 12.22 9.51 0.41
N ILE A 2 11.83 8.37 0.96
CA ILE A 2 10.60 8.26 1.74
C ILE A 2 10.90 8.53 3.21
N ASP A 3 10.24 9.53 3.77
CA ASP A 3 10.34 9.85 5.19
C ASP A 3 9.19 9.14 5.93
N VAL A 4 9.47 7.96 6.47
CA VAL A 4 8.46 7.13 7.12
C VAL A 4 7.87 7.84 8.33
N ALA A 5 8.68 8.55 9.12
CA ALA A 5 8.19 9.27 10.29
C ALA A 5 7.17 10.34 9.91
N LEU A 6 7.43 11.08 8.84
CA LEU A 6 6.51 12.09 8.34
C LEU A 6 5.21 11.48 7.82
N ILE A 7 5.31 10.37 7.09
CA ILE A 7 4.12 9.66 6.59
C ILE A 7 3.26 9.18 7.75
N LYS A 8 3.86 8.59 8.77
CA LYS A 8 3.13 8.13 9.96
C LYS A 8 2.43 9.31 10.66
N GLN A 9 3.13 10.42 10.82
CA GLN A 9 2.55 11.62 11.43
C GLN A 9 1.37 12.14 10.60
N GLN A 10 1.53 12.24 9.29
CA GLN A 10 0.46 12.72 8.40
C GLN A 10 -0.74 11.77 8.39
N ALA A 11 -0.49 10.46 8.46
CA ALA A 11 -1.57 9.48 8.56
C ALA A 11 -2.37 9.66 9.84
N ILE A 12 -1.69 9.88 10.97
CA ILE A 12 -2.34 10.13 12.25
C ILE A 12 -3.18 11.42 12.19
N GLU A 13 -2.61 12.48 11.64
CA GLU A 13 -3.30 13.77 11.51
C GLU A 13 -4.52 13.69 10.61
N GLY A 14 -4.47 12.87 9.57
CA GLY A 14 -5.59 12.70 8.63
C GLY A 14 -6.68 11.76 9.10
N TYR A 15 -6.45 11.01 10.18
CA TYR A 15 -7.44 10.08 10.72
C TYR A 15 -8.76 10.82 11.02
N PRO A 16 -9.96 10.28 10.70
CA PRO A 16 -10.27 8.91 10.25
C PRO A 16 -10.35 8.74 8.73
N LEU A 17 -9.73 9.60 7.96
CA LEU A 17 -9.74 9.52 6.51
C LEU A 17 -8.50 8.79 6.01
N GLU A 18 -8.62 8.13 4.87
CA GLU A 18 -7.45 7.58 4.17
C GLU A 18 -6.65 8.71 3.55
N CYS A 19 -5.36 8.72 3.81
CA CYS A 19 -4.43 9.66 3.20
C CYS A 19 -3.68 8.94 2.08
N ALA A 20 -3.15 9.69 1.12
CA ALA A 20 -2.42 9.13 0.00
C ALA A 20 -1.14 9.94 -0.26
N TRP A 21 -0.10 9.23 -0.69
CA TRP A 21 1.18 9.82 -1.05
C TRP A 21 1.64 9.20 -2.37
N LEU A 22 2.23 10.04 -3.22
CA LEU A 22 2.84 9.59 -4.47
C LEU A 22 4.35 9.77 -4.37
N VAL A 23 5.09 8.74 -4.78
CA VAL A 23 6.54 8.75 -4.83
C VAL A 23 6.97 8.84 -6.28
N TYR A 24 7.59 9.92 -6.66
CA TYR A 24 8.12 10.12 -8.01
C TYR A 24 9.25 11.16 -7.98
N GLY A 25 10.14 11.06 -8.95
CA GLY A 25 11.26 11.98 -9.03
C GLY A 25 12.16 11.97 -7.79
N GLY A 26 12.24 10.82 -7.09
CA GLY A 26 13.03 10.70 -5.87
C GLY A 26 12.40 11.33 -4.64
N GLN A 27 11.15 11.79 -4.72
CA GLN A 27 10.47 12.46 -3.62
C GLN A 27 9.11 11.82 -3.34
N CYS A 28 8.67 11.93 -2.08
CA CYS A 28 7.36 11.46 -1.63
C CYS A 28 6.53 12.68 -1.23
N SER A 29 5.36 12.82 -1.84
CA SER A 29 4.47 13.95 -1.57
C SER A 29 3.07 13.49 -1.23
N GLN A 30 2.49 14.06 -0.17
CA GLN A 30 1.10 13.81 0.16
C GLN A 30 0.21 14.49 -0.87
N VAL A 31 -0.82 13.77 -1.34
CA VAL A 31 -1.80 14.28 -2.29
C VAL A 31 -3.19 14.21 -1.68
N LYS A 32 -4.12 14.98 -2.23
CA LYS A 32 -5.50 15.01 -1.73
C LYS A 32 -6.22 13.71 -2.09
N ASN A 33 -6.94 13.17 -1.12
CA ASN A 33 -7.87 12.06 -1.34
C ASN A 33 -9.20 12.66 -1.80
N ILE A 34 -9.57 12.43 -3.05
CA ILE A 34 -10.80 12.97 -3.65
C ILE A 34 -11.90 11.92 -3.74
N ALA A 35 -11.79 10.80 -3.02
CA ALA A 35 -12.81 9.76 -3.03
C ALA A 35 -14.13 10.27 -2.44
N ASN A 36 -15.25 9.67 -2.88
CA ASN A 36 -16.57 10.00 -2.36
C ASN A 36 -16.71 9.63 -0.88
N ASP A 37 -16.09 8.53 -0.47
CA ASP A 37 -16.05 8.10 0.92
C ASP A 37 -14.58 7.96 1.36
N PRO A 38 -13.92 9.08 1.72
CA PRO A 38 -12.49 9.06 2.02
C PRO A 38 -12.12 8.31 3.30
N SER A 39 -13.10 7.92 4.12
CA SER A 39 -12.82 7.09 5.30
C SER A 39 -12.68 5.61 4.95
N ARG A 40 -13.07 5.19 3.75
CA ARG A 40 -13.08 3.79 3.32
C ARG A 40 -12.27 3.52 2.06
N GLU A 41 -11.97 4.58 1.31
CA GLU A 41 -11.25 4.44 0.05
C GLU A 41 -10.43 5.69 -0.21
N PHE A 42 -9.49 5.58 -1.14
CA PHE A 42 -8.78 6.76 -1.61
C PHE A 42 -8.83 6.85 -3.12
N LYS A 43 -8.77 8.07 -3.61
CA LYS A 43 -8.69 8.35 -5.03
C LYS A 43 -7.81 9.57 -5.24
N VAL A 44 -6.86 9.44 -6.16
CA VAL A 44 -5.95 10.53 -6.53
C VAL A 44 -6.52 11.23 -7.76
N SER A 45 -6.44 12.56 -7.79
CA SER A 45 -6.93 13.34 -8.93
C SER A 45 -6.13 13.00 -10.19
N ARG A 46 -6.75 13.21 -11.36
CA ARG A 46 -6.07 13.01 -12.63
C ARG A 46 -4.84 13.90 -12.77
N ALA A 47 -4.93 15.14 -12.28
CA ALA A 47 -3.83 16.09 -12.35
C ALA A 47 -2.62 15.61 -11.54
N ASP A 48 -2.86 15.15 -10.30
CA ASP A 48 -1.79 14.64 -9.45
C ASP A 48 -1.17 13.38 -10.03
N MET A 49 -2.01 12.47 -10.54
CA MET A 49 -1.52 11.22 -11.14
C MET A 49 -0.73 11.49 -12.42
N ALA A 50 -1.19 12.43 -13.24
CA ALA A 50 -0.47 12.80 -14.45
C ALA A 50 0.90 13.40 -14.14
N ALA A 51 0.97 14.28 -13.15
CA ALA A 51 2.24 14.86 -12.71
C ALA A 51 3.22 13.79 -12.22
N ALA A 52 2.72 12.84 -11.42
CA ALA A 52 3.53 11.76 -10.91
C ALA A 52 4.03 10.83 -12.03
N THR A 53 3.15 10.51 -12.97
CA THR A 53 3.51 9.65 -14.10
C THR A 53 4.58 10.31 -14.98
N LEU A 54 4.43 11.60 -15.26
CA LEU A 54 5.44 12.35 -16.02
C LEU A 54 6.76 12.45 -15.28
N GLY A 55 6.72 12.52 -13.95
CA GLY A 55 7.91 12.57 -13.12
C GLY A 55 8.56 11.21 -12.85
N GLY A 56 7.98 10.12 -13.37
CA GLY A 56 8.47 8.76 -13.15
C GLY A 56 7.92 8.16 -11.85
N LEU A 57 6.63 7.80 -11.86
CA LEU A 57 5.97 7.22 -10.68
C LEU A 57 6.71 5.96 -10.20
N GLU A 58 7.08 5.94 -8.92
CA GLU A 58 7.87 4.88 -8.31
C GLU A 58 7.04 4.05 -7.33
N ALA A 59 6.10 4.67 -6.62
CA ALA A 59 5.27 3.98 -5.63
C ALA A 59 4.05 4.81 -5.28
N ILE A 60 3.02 4.14 -4.75
CA ILE A 60 1.83 4.78 -4.19
C ILE A 60 1.66 4.28 -2.78
N ILE A 61 1.45 5.19 -1.82
CA ILE A 61 1.25 4.84 -0.42
C ILE A 61 -0.11 5.39 0.02
N HIS A 62 -0.83 4.65 0.84
CA HIS A 62 -2.05 5.17 1.45
C HIS A 62 -2.20 4.65 2.87
N SER A 63 -3.04 5.31 3.65
CA SER A 63 -3.31 4.92 5.03
C SER A 63 -4.63 4.20 5.15
N HIS A 64 -4.69 3.25 6.07
CA HIS A 64 -5.93 2.57 6.46
C HIS A 64 -6.30 3.01 7.88
N PRO A 65 -7.40 3.74 8.06
CA PRO A 65 -7.89 4.04 9.40
C PRO A 65 -8.43 2.78 10.07
N ASP A 66 -8.05 2.60 11.35
CA ASP A 66 -8.52 1.49 12.17
C ASP A 66 -8.17 0.11 11.65
N TYR A 67 -6.93 -0.16 11.34
CA TYR A 67 -6.46 -1.52 11.02
C TYR A 67 -7.49 -2.40 10.28
N PRO A 68 -7.03 -3.37 9.51
CA PRO A 68 -5.66 -3.89 9.39
C PRO A 68 -4.83 -3.13 8.36
N ASP A 69 -3.52 -3.38 8.38
CA ASP A 69 -2.58 -2.86 7.40
C ASP A 69 -2.44 -3.78 6.18
N CYS A 70 -3.50 -4.47 5.82
CA CYS A 70 -3.49 -5.39 4.68
C CYS A 70 -4.23 -4.78 3.49
N PRO A 71 -3.81 -5.13 2.26
CA PRO A 71 -4.51 -4.63 1.07
C PRO A 71 -5.90 -5.21 0.94
N SER A 72 -6.87 -4.36 0.54
CA SER A 72 -8.19 -4.80 0.15
C SER A 72 -8.15 -5.37 -1.27
N ALA A 73 -9.26 -5.97 -1.72
CA ALA A 73 -9.37 -6.41 -3.10
C ALA A 73 -9.21 -5.23 -4.08
N SER A 74 -9.77 -4.08 -3.72
CA SER A 74 -9.62 -2.85 -4.51
C SER A 74 -8.17 -2.39 -4.57
N ASP A 75 -7.46 -2.46 -3.43
CA ASP A 75 -6.04 -2.09 -3.37
C ASP A 75 -5.19 -3.01 -4.26
N MET A 76 -5.47 -4.29 -4.24
CA MET A 76 -4.74 -5.26 -5.07
C MET A 76 -4.95 -4.98 -6.57
N ARG A 77 -6.18 -4.68 -6.97
CA ARG A 77 -6.46 -4.33 -8.36
C ARG A 77 -5.78 -3.03 -8.77
N GLY A 78 -5.83 -2.02 -7.90
CA GLY A 78 -5.18 -0.73 -8.16
C GLY A 78 -3.68 -0.88 -8.31
N GLN A 79 -3.06 -1.69 -7.46
CA GLN A 79 -1.63 -1.95 -7.54
C GLN A 79 -1.26 -2.61 -8.87
N GLU A 80 -2.01 -3.63 -9.28
CA GLU A 80 -1.77 -4.33 -10.54
C GLU A 80 -1.89 -3.37 -11.74
N LEU A 81 -2.91 -2.52 -11.74
CA LEU A 81 -3.13 -1.56 -12.82
C LEU A 81 -2.05 -0.49 -12.88
N SER A 82 -1.53 -0.07 -11.73
CA SER A 82 -0.50 0.97 -11.68
C SER A 82 0.88 0.46 -12.08
N GLY A 83 1.15 -0.83 -11.87
CA GLY A 83 2.43 -1.44 -12.19
C GLY A 83 3.58 -1.02 -11.28
N VAL A 84 3.30 -0.34 -10.16
CA VAL A 84 4.31 0.07 -9.18
C VAL A 84 3.96 -0.52 -7.81
N PRO A 85 4.96 -0.66 -6.91
CA PRO A 85 4.65 -1.14 -5.56
C PRO A 85 3.77 -0.16 -4.81
N TRP A 86 2.92 -0.70 -3.95
CA TRP A 86 2.06 0.07 -3.06
C TRP A 86 2.45 -0.16 -1.62
N GLY A 87 2.26 0.86 -0.78
CA GLY A 87 2.48 0.77 0.65
C GLY A 87 1.24 1.13 1.43
N ILE A 88 1.03 0.48 2.56
CA ILE A 88 -0.09 0.75 3.46
C ILE A 88 0.45 1.07 4.84
N VAL A 89 -0.06 2.15 5.42
CA VAL A 89 0.18 2.55 6.81
C VAL A 89 -1.16 2.50 7.52
N ALA A 90 -1.29 1.67 8.55
CA ALA A 90 -2.51 1.63 9.35
C ALA A 90 -2.37 2.53 10.57
N THR A 91 -3.44 3.22 10.91
CA THR A 91 -3.45 4.11 12.07
C THR A 91 -4.80 4.07 12.79
N ASP A 92 -4.76 4.26 14.10
CA ASP A 92 -5.95 4.43 14.94
C ASP A 92 -6.14 5.89 15.39
N GLY A 93 -5.37 6.81 14.81
CA GLY A 93 -5.41 8.22 15.16
C GLY A 93 -4.45 8.61 16.29
N VAL A 94 -3.80 7.63 16.91
CA VAL A 94 -2.82 7.84 17.99
C VAL A 94 -1.45 7.34 17.56
N ASP A 95 -1.40 6.11 17.04
CA ASP A 95 -0.19 5.47 16.53
C ASP A 95 -0.38 5.07 15.07
N ALA A 96 0.71 4.75 14.42
CA ALA A 96 0.70 4.25 13.05
C ALA A 96 1.71 3.12 12.90
N THR A 97 1.42 2.17 11.99
CA THR A 97 2.32 1.06 11.68
C THR A 97 3.45 1.52 10.76
N GLU A 98 4.45 0.69 10.60
CA GLU A 98 5.41 0.85 9.52
C GLU A 98 4.70 0.63 8.17
N ILE A 99 5.34 1.05 7.08
CA ILE A 99 4.79 0.87 5.75
C ILE A 99 4.83 -0.61 5.39
N CYS A 100 3.67 -1.18 5.07
CA CYS A 100 3.56 -2.55 4.59
C CYS A 100 3.52 -2.52 3.05
N TRP A 101 4.60 -2.94 2.41
CA TRP A 101 4.73 -2.90 0.96
C TRP A 101 4.16 -4.16 0.31
N PHE A 102 3.52 -4.00 -0.84
CA PHE A 102 3.04 -5.13 -1.64
C PHE A 102 3.08 -4.78 -3.13
N GLY A 103 3.07 -5.82 -3.96
CA GLY A 103 3.12 -5.70 -5.41
C GLY A 103 4.24 -6.55 -6.00
N ASP A 104 4.21 -6.70 -7.31
CA ASP A 104 5.16 -7.59 -7.99
C ASP A 104 6.60 -7.10 -7.93
N GLN A 105 6.79 -5.80 -7.71
CA GLN A 105 8.11 -5.17 -7.63
C GLN A 105 8.72 -5.28 -6.24
N VAL A 106 7.97 -5.78 -5.26
CA VAL A 106 8.47 -5.95 -3.90
C VAL A 106 9.18 -7.28 -3.79
N GLU A 107 10.40 -7.27 -3.23
CA GLU A 107 11.17 -8.49 -3.03
C GLU A 107 10.43 -9.43 -2.08
N LYS A 108 10.33 -10.70 -2.49
CA LYS A 108 9.67 -11.71 -1.67
C LYS A 108 10.54 -12.10 -0.49
N GLN A 109 9.91 -12.19 0.68
CA GLN A 109 10.57 -12.71 1.85
C GLN A 109 10.61 -14.23 1.84
N PRO A 110 11.61 -14.86 2.51
CA PRO A 110 11.61 -16.31 2.67
C PRO A 110 10.33 -16.81 3.35
N LEU A 111 9.85 -17.97 2.96
CA LEU A 111 8.65 -18.57 3.57
C LEU A 111 8.88 -18.93 5.03
N ILE A 112 10.08 -19.45 5.36
CA ILE A 112 10.44 -19.82 6.72
C ILE A 112 11.05 -18.61 7.43
N GLY A 113 10.58 -18.34 8.65
CA GLY A 113 11.08 -17.22 9.44
C GLY A 113 10.38 -15.89 9.13
N ARG A 114 9.44 -15.90 8.20
CA ARG A 114 8.64 -14.72 7.87
C ARG A 114 7.68 -14.40 9.02
N GLY A 115 7.65 -13.14 9.43
CA GLY A 115 6.66 -12.68 10.40
C GLY A 115 5.26 -12.61 9.81
N PHE A 116 4.25 -12.74 10.65
CA PHE A 116 2.87 -12.60 10.19
C PHE A 116 2.47 -11.14 10.15
N ARG A 117 1.95 -10.72 8.99
CA ARG A 117 1.36 -9.40 8.79
C ARG A 117 0.15 -9.58 7.90
N HIS A 118 -0.90 -8.84 8.17
CA HIS A 118 -2.10 -8.91 7.34
C HIS A 118 -1.77 -8.47 5.91
N GLY A 119 -2.35 -9.17 4.96
CA GLY A 119 -2.23 -8.89 3.54
C GLY A 119 -0.99 -9.51 2.92
N VAL A 120 0.17 -8.92 3.10
CA VAL A 120 1.38 -9.32 2.40
C VAL A 120 2.02 -10.58 2.99
N THR A 121 2.02 -10.69 4.32
CA THR A 121 2.68 -11.80 5.02
C THR A 121 1.74 -12.51 6.00
N ASP A 122 0.42 -12.44 5.78
CA ASP A 122 -0.53 -13.22 6.56
C ASP A 122 -0.60 -14.65 6.03
N CYS A 123 -1.47 -15.48 6.62
CA CYS A 123 -1.59 -16.87 6.22
C CYS A 123 -1.93 -17.05 4.75
N TYR A 124 -2.82 -16.21 4.21
CA TYR A 124 -3.21 -16.29 2.81
C TYR A 124 -2.04 -15.94 1.89
N ALA A 125 -1.34 -14.86 2.18
CA ALA A 125 -0.21 -14.44 1.36
C ALA A 125 0.91 -15.49 1.40
N LEU A 126 1.13 -16.11 2.56
CA LEU A 126 2.13 -17.16 2.72
C LEU A 126 1.80 -18.38 1.85
N ILE A 127 0.54 -18.81 1.85
CA ILE A 127 0.07 -19.94 1.03
C ILE A 127 0.21 -19.60 -0.46
N ARG A 128 -0.20 -18.40 -0.84
CA ARG A 128 -0.10 -17.95 -2.23
C ARG A 128 1.36 -17.96 -2.71
N ASP A 129 2.28 -17.43 -1.90
CA ASP A 129 3.70 -17.41 -2.23
C ASP A 129 4.29 -18.82 -2.32
N TYR A 130 3.84 -19.72 -1.47
CA TYR A 130 4.25 -21.12 -1.51
C TYR A 130 3.89 -21.76 -2.86
N TYR A 131 2.63 -21.62 -3.28
CA TYR A 131 2.20 -22.18 -4.57
C TYR A 131 2.94 -21.55 -5.74
N LYS A 132 3.10 -20.24 -5.72
CA LYS A 132 3.79 -19.54 -6.79
C LYS A 132 5.27 -19.90 -6.86
N SER A 133 5.94 -19.97 -5.71
CA SER A 133 7.39 -20.21 -5.64
C SER A 133 7.74 -21.71 -5.67
N GLY A 134 6.95 -22.54 -5.01
CA GLY A 134 7.22 -23.95 -4.84
C GLY A 134 6.64 -24.84 -5.93
N LEU A 135 5.44 -24.52 -6.41
CA LEU A 135 4.71 -25.33 -7.37
C LEU A 135 4.54 -24.66 -8.74
N GLY A 136 4.96 -23.41 -8.88
CA GLY A 136 4.80 -22.67 -10.12
C GLY A 136 3.35 -22.31 -10.44
N ILE A 137 2.48 -22.32 -9.45
CA ILE A 137 1.06 -22.01 -9.59
C ILE A 137 0.77 -20.66 -8.98
N ASP A 138 0.08 -19.83 -9.72
CA ASP A 138 -0.37 -18.52 -9.25
C ASP A 138 -1.80 -18.62 -8.72
N LEU A 139 -1.98 -18.44 -7.43
CA LEU A 139 -3.31 -18.42 -6.84
C LEU A 139 -3.95 -17.06 -6.99
N ILE A 140 -5.27 -17.06 -7.16
CA ILE A 140 -6.05 -15.83 -7.19
C ILE A 140 -6.02 -15.18 -5.82
N ASN A 141 -5.83 -13.86 -5.79
CA ASN A 141 -5.92 -13.09 -4.57
C ASN A 141 -7.38 -12.91 -4.15
N PHE A 142 -7.72 -13.44 -2.99
CA PHE A 142 -9.02 -13.21 -2.38
C PHE A 142 -8.84 -12.28 -1.17
N HIS A 143 -9.50 -11.16 -1.19
CA HIS A 143 -9.49 -10.21 -0.07
C HIS A 143 -10.85 -9.54 0.08
#